data_e8c52fec5e7a7dc0d79d02743c8db976
#
_entry.id   e8c52fec5e7a7dc0d79d02743c8db976
#
_cell.length_a   1.000
_cell.length_b   1.000
_cell.length_c   1.000
_cell.angle_alpha   90.00
_cell.angle_beta   90.00
_cell.angle_gamma   90.00
#
_symmetry.space_group_name_H-M   'P 1'
#
loop_
_entity.id
_entity.type
_entity.pdbx_description
1 polymer ?
#
loop_
_entity_poly.entity_id
_entity_poly.type
_entity_poly.pdbx_seq_one_letter_code
_entity_poly.pdbx_strand_id
1 'polypeptide(L)'
;MEHDLNDMMVFLAVVESGSFTHAAERLGIPKANVSRKVSRLETQLNITLLERSTRSQHLTEAGKRYLVHCKRVHEELDLATASVDELTHSYKGRLKVGASVASGQLILKPALASFMHQYPELNVQINLVNRRVDFIEEGFDVVIRIGKLDDSMLMAKKLGTATRKLYASPSYIVKHGQPKTIDTLSQHHLLVMNAITNKLKVSLLSIHNEKFTLNCQPRLLVDDFAILKQSIIDGLGIAILPDYMAKSEIASGKLVNVLPDWGMEAIDIFALYPRNRAKIPKVKAFLDFVSELYRDALN
;
A
#
# COMPACT_ATOMS: atom_id res chain seq x y z
N MET A 1 -0.55 -38.74 -14.20
CA MET A 1 -1.74 -38.02 -13.74
C MET A 1 -1.82 -36.74 -14.55
N GLU A 2 -2.83 -36.61 -15.36
CA GLU A 2 -3.04 -35.42 -16.17
C GLU A 2 -3.76 -34.38 -15.26
N HIS A 3 -3.04 -33.38 -14.79
CA HIS A 3 -3.63 -32.30 -13.99
C HIS A 3 -4.33 -31.32 -14.95
N ASP A 4 -5.64 -31.19 -14.83
CA ASP A 4 -6.42 -30.20 -15.59
C ASP A 4 -6.18 -28.79 -15.04
N LEU A 5 -5.39 -27.98 -15.74
CA LEU A 5 -5.13 -26.59 -15.37
C LEU A 5 -6.42 -25.75 -15.19
N ASN A 6 -7.49 -26.11 -15.91
CA ASN A 6 -8.76 -25.39 -15.75
C ASN A 6 -9.38 -25.64 -14.37
N ASP A 7 -9.23 -26.84 -13.80
CA ASP A 7 -9.75 -27.11 -12.47
C ASP A 7 -8.96 -26.37 -11.39
N MET A 8 -7.63 -26.26 -11.57
CA MET A 8 -6.76 -25.46 -10.74
C MET A 8 -7.17 -23.98 -10.77
N MET A 9 -7.44 -23.40 -11.97
CA MET A 9 -7.87 -22.02 -12.12
C MET A 9 -9.27 -21.76 -11.53
N VAL A 10 -10.17 -22.74 -11.63
CA VAL A 10 -11.49 -22.66 -10.98
C VAL A 10 -11.37 -22.69 -9.46
N PHE A 11 -10.51 -23.53 -8.89
CA PHE A 11 -10.21 -23.53 -7.45
C PHE A 11 -9.68 -22.16 -7.01
N LEU A 12 -8.69 -21.60 -7.74
CA LEU A 12 -8.15 -20.27 -7.47
C LEU A 12 -9.26 -19.21 -7.47
N ALA A 13 -10.12 -19.20 -8.49
CA ALA A 13 -11.24 -18.26 -8.59
C ALA A 13 -12.23 -18.38 -7.43
N VAL A 14 -12.51 -19.60 -6.95
CA VAL A 14 -13.38 -19.83 -5.79
C VAL A 14 -12.78 -19.24 -4.51
N VAL A 15 -11.48 -19.45 -4.30
CA VAL A 15 -10.79 -18.90 -3.12
C VAL A 15 -10.75 -17.38 -3.15
N GLU A 16 -10.40 -16.79 -4.29
CA GLU A 16 -10.32 -15.32 -4.45
C GLU A 16 -11.68 -14.63 -4.33
N SER A 17 -12.74 -15.27 -4.81
CA SER A 17 -14.10 -14.73 -4.75
C SER A 17 -14.78 -14.98 -3.40
N GLY A 18 -14.19 -15.83 -2.54
CA GLY A 18 -14.75 -16.22 -1.25
C GLY A 18 -16.07 -17.02 -1.34
N SER A 19 -16.54 -17.37 -2.55
CA SER A 19 -17.82 -17.99 -2.79
C SER A 19 -17.88 -18.72 -4.14
N PHE A 20 -18.46 -19.93 -4.15
CA PHE A 20 -18.73 -20.65 -5.39
C PHE A 20 -19.67 -19.90 -6.33
N THR A 21 -20.60 -19.10 -5.79
CA THR A 21 -21.54 -18.31 -6.58
C THR A 21 -20.84 -17.15 -7.27
N HIS A 22 -20.08 -16.35 -6.55
CA HIS A 22 -19.32 -15.26 -7.13
C HIS A 22 -18.22 -15.75 -8.10
N ALA A 23 -17.61 -16.90 -7.81
CA ALA A 23 -16.67 -17.52 -8.76
C ALA A 23 -17.36 -17.93 -10.07
N ALA A 24 -18.58 -18.50 -9.98
CA ALA A 24 -19.39 -18.86 -11.14
C ALA A 24 -19.74 -17.65 -12.01
N GLU A 25 -20.17 -16.56 -11.39
CA GLU A 25 -20.44 -15.28 -12.06
C GLU A 25 -19.18 -14.72 -12.75
N ARG A 26 -18.05 -14.70 -12.02
CA ARG A 26 -16.75 -14.20 -12.55
C ARG A 26 -16.26 -15.02 -13.74
N LEU A 27 -16.45 -16.35 -13.69
CA LEU A 27 -15.98 -17.28 -14.73
C LEU A 27 -16.98 -17.46 -15.88
N GLY A 28 -18.21 -16.92 -15.76
CA GLY A 28 -19.27 -17.08 -16.76
C GLY A 28 -19.73 -18.54 -16.94
N ILE A 29 -19.63 -19.40 -15.90
CA ILE A 29 -20.05 -20.80 -15.96
C ILE A 29 -21.01 -21.16 -14.82
N PRO A 30 -21.89 -22.15 -15.01
CA PRO A 30 -22.84 -22.54 -13.97
C PRO A 30 -22.14 -22.95 -12.66
N LYS A 31 -22.71 -22.56 -11.50
CA LYS A 31 -22.20 -22.91 -10.17
C LYS A 31 -21.98 -24.44 -9.98
N ALA A 32 -22.86 -25.27 -10.56
CA ALA A 32 -22.70 -26.71 -10.54
C ALA A 32 -21.41 -27.18 -11.22
N ASN A 33 -21.00 -26.49 -12.29
CA ASN A 33 -19.74 -26.78 -13.00
C ASN A 33 -18.54 -26.37 -12.15
N VAL A 34 -18.58 -25.20 -11.49
CA VAL A 34 -17.52 -24.75 -10.56
C VAL A 34 -17.35 -25.79 -9.45
N SER A 35 -18.44 -26.20 -8.81
CA SER A 35 -18.40 -27.21 -7.72
C SER A 35 -17.82 -28.54 -8.19
N ARG A 36 -18.24 -29.03 -9.38
CA ARG A 36 -17.78 -30.29 -9.95
C ARG A 36 -16.28 -30.24 -10.28
N LYS A 37 -15.80 -29.14 -10.83
CA LYS A 37 -14.37 -28.94 -11.15
C LYS A 37 -13.51 -28.96 -9.90
N VAL A 38 -13.90 -28.26 -8.84
CA VAL A 38 -13.18 -28.29 -7.55
C VAL A 38 -13.21 -29.69 -6.94
N SER A 39 -14.35 -30.37 -6.94
CA SER A 39 -14.44 -31.75 -6.42
C SER A 39 -13.59 -32.73 -7.24
N ARG A 40 -13.53 -32.57 -8.56
CA ARG A 40 -12.65 -33.36 -9.43
C ARG A 40 -11.18 -33.16 -9.08
N LEU A 41 -10.77 -31.91 -8.85
CA LEU A 41 -9.42 -31.56 -8.41
C LEU A 41 -9.07 -32.23 -7.07
N GLU A 42 -9.96 -32.12 -6.07
CA GLU A 42 -9.79 -32.75 -4.76
C GLU A 42 -9.67 -34.28 -4.87
N THR A 43 -10.47 -34.90 -5.74
CA THR A 43 -10.42 -36.33 -6.03
C THR A 43 -9.10 -36.72 -6.68
N GLN A 44 -8.61 -35.96 -7.67
CA GLN A 44 -7.33 -36.22 -8.34
C GLN A 44 -6.14 -36.08 -7.39
N LEU A 45 -6.19 -35.12 -6.46
CA LEU A 45 -5.16 -34.91 -5.44
C LEU A 45 -5.31 -35.88 -4.24
N ASN A 46 -6.42 -36.60 -4.15
CA ASN A 46 -6.81 -37.45 -3.03
C ASN A 46 -6.74 -36.71 -1.68
N ILE A 47 -7.13 -35.41 -1.68
CA ILE A 47 -7.14 -34.57 -0.49
C ILE A 47 -8.18 -33.45 -0.62
N THR A 48 -8.80 -33.09 0.50
CA THR A 48 -9.75 -31.96 0.57
C THR A 48 -8.97 -30.64 0.65
N LEU A 49 -9.25 -29.70 -0.25
CA LEU A 49 -8.66 -28.38 -0.28
C LEU A 49 -9.55 -27.33 0.39
N LEU A 50 -10.89 -27.51 0.33
CA LEU A 50 -11.89 -26.59 0.87
C LEU A 50 -12.82 -27.31 1.83
N GLU A 51 -12.87 -26.86 3.07
CA GLU A 51 -13.92 -27.22 4.02
C GLU A 51 -15.18 -26.42 3.71
N ARG A 52 -16.28 -27.13 3.45
CA ARG A 52 -17.57 -26.54 3.10
C ARG A 52 -18.49 -26.59 4.32
N SER A 53 -18.89 -25.43 4.83
CA SER A 53 -20.05 -25.33 5.71
C SER A 53 -21.19 -24.61 4.97
N THR A 54 -22.42 -24.70 5.47
CA THR A 54 -23.57 -24.02 4.88
C THR A 54 -23.46 -22.48 4.93
N ARG A 55 -22.54 -21.94 5.74
CA ARG A 55 -22.38 -20.50 5.97
C ARG A 55 -21.00 -19.94 5.62
N SER A 56 -19.98 -20.79 5.45
CA SER A 56 -18.61 -20.34 5.17
C SER A 56 -17.82 -21.44 4.46
N GLN A 57 -16.80 -21.03 3.71
CA GLN A 57 -15.80 -21.93 3.18
C GLN A 57 -14.41 -21.54 3.73
N HIS A 58 -13.64 -22.50 4.13
CA HIS A 58 -12.31 -22.32 4.65
C HIS A 58 -11.31 -23.19 3.91
N LEU A 59 -10.11 -22.67 3.70
CA LEU A 59 -9.01 -23.48 3.16
C LEU A 59 -8.50 -24.45 4.23
N THR A 60 -8.32 -25.71 3.84
CA THR A 60 -7.53 -26.67 4.63
C THR A 60 -6.05 -26.28 4.60
N GLU A 61 -5.21 -26.90 5.41
CA GLU A 61 -3.75 -26.71 5.30
C GLU A 61 -3.22 -27.16 3.93
N ALA A 62 -3.77 -28.24 3.36
CA ALA A 62 -3.47 -28.65 1.99
C ALA A 62 -3.93 -27.60 0.98
N GLY A 63 -5.13 -27.04 1.15
CA GLY A 63 -5.66 -25.97 0.32
C GLY A 63 -4.78 -24.72 0.33
N LYS A 64 -4.28 -24.29 1.49
CA LYS A 64 -3.36 -23.15 1.60
C LYS A 64 -2.06 -23.40 0.82
N ARG A 65 -1.46 -24.56 1.01
CA ARG A 65 -0.23 -24.95 0.29
C ARG A 65 -0.48 -25.01 -1.22
N TYR A 66 -1.56 -25.64 -1.64
CA TYR A 66 -1.90 -25.77 -3.05
C TYR A 66 -2.21 -24.41 -3.69
N LEU A 67 -2.86 -23.51 -2.98
CA LEU A 67 -3.16 -22.15 -3.42
C LEU A 67 -1.91 -21.37 -3.84
N VAL A 68 -0.80 -21.52 -3.11
CA VAL A 68 0.47 -20.86 -3.45
C VAL A 68 0.94 -21.28 -4.85
N HIS A 69 0.81 -22.57 -5.17
CA HIS A 69 1.18 -23.08 -6.50
C HIS A 69 0.19 -22.66 -7.58
N CYS A 70 -1.13 -22.62 -7.28
CA CYS A 70 -2.14 -22.13 -8.21
C CYS A 70 -1.85 -20.68 -8.62
N LYS A 71 -1.51 -19.83 -7.67
CA LYS A 71 -1.14 -18.43 -7.94
C LYS A 71 0.09 -18.32 -8.83
N ARG A 72 1.14 -19.11 -8.57
CA ARG A 72 2.35 -19.12 -9.40
C ARG A 72 2.08 -19.56 -10.84
N VAL A 73 1.25 -20.60 -11.02
CA VAL A 73 0.85 -21.04 -12.36
C VAL A 73 0.05 -19.96 -13.07
N HIS A 74 -0.89 -19.31 -12.37
CA HIS A 74 -1.65 -18.19 -12.93
C HIS A 74 -0.74 -17.01 -13.32
N GLU A 75 0.22 -16.69 -12.48
CA GLU A 75 1.24 -15.68 -12.78
C GLU A 75 2.05 -16.00 -14.02
N GLU A 76 2.43 -17.28 -14.22
CA GLU A 76 3.19 -17.69 -15.39
C GLU A 76 2.35 -17.59 -16.67
N LEU A 77 1.07 -17.93 -16.61
CA LEU A 77 0.13 -17.71 -17.72
C LEU A 77 -0.02 -16.24 -18.08
N ASP A 78 -0.12 -15.37 -17.07
CA ASP A 78 -0.15 -13.92 -17.26
C ASP A 78 1.15 -13.41 -17.92
N LEU A 79 2.30 -13.93 -17.50
CA LEU A 79 3.60 -13.59 -18.08
C LEU A 79 3.72 -14.06 -19.53
N ALA A 80 3.26 -15.26 -19.84
CA ALA A 80 3.24 -15.77 -21.20
C ALA A 80 2.38 -14.88 -22.12
N THR A 81 1.20 -14.47 -21.64
CA THR A 81 0.33 -13.52 -22.36
C THR A 81 1.01 -12.17 -22.51
N ALA A 82 1.58 -11.63 -21.43
CA ALA A 82 2.25 -10.33 -21.44
C ALA A 82 3.46 -10.29 -22.39
N SER A 83 4.17 -11.41 -22.57
CA SER A 83 5.29 -11.49 -23.51
C SER A 83 4.86 -11.29 -24.97
N VAL A 84 3.64 -11.70 -25.28
CA VAL A 84 3.02 -11.46 -26.61
C VAL A 84 2.46 -10.04 -26.69
N ASP A 85 1.82 -9.55 -25.61
CA ASP A 85 1.29 -8.19 -25.50
C ASP A 85 2.41 -7.12 -25.60
N GLU A 86 3.64 -7.43 -25.14
CA GLU A 86 4.80 -6.55 -25.32
C GLU A 86 5.09 -6.28 -26.81
N LEU A 87 4.91 -7.27 -27.66
CA LEU A 87 5.08 -7.15 -29.11
C LEU A 87 3.98 -6.30 -29.76
N THR A 88 2.78 -6.29 -29.19
CA THR A 88 1.62 -5.57 -29.70
C THR A 88 1.39 -4.22 -29.03
N HIS A 89 2.23 -3.83 -28.05
CA HIS A 89 2.08 -2.63 -27.23
C HIS A 89 0.69 -2.55 -26.56
N SER A 90 0.13 -3.67 -26.19
CA SER A 90 -1.21 -3.76 -25.62
C SER A 90 -1.17 -3.55 -24.10
N TYR A 91 -1.84 -2.49 -23.64
CA TYR A 91 -2.01 -2.15 -22.22
C TYR A 91 -3.41 -2.56 -21.75
N LYS A 92 -3.62 -3.85 -21.46
CA LYS A 92 -4.93 -4.39 -21.08
C LYS A 92 -4.85 -5.31 -19.87
N GLY A 93 -6.03 -5.66 -19.35
CA GLY A 93 -6.18 -6.58 -18.22
C GLY A 93 -6.11 -5.91 -16.85
N ARG A 94 -5.98 -6.69 -15.78
CA ARG A 94 -6.02 -6.21 -14.39
C ARG A 94 -4.63 -5.78 -13.92
N LEU A 95 -4.56 -4.61 -13.31
CA LEU A 95 -3.40 -4.09 -12.59
C LEU A 95 -3.77 -3.93 -11.11
N LYS A 96 -3.14 -4.69 -10.22
CA LYS A 96 -3.39 -4.63 -8.77
C LYS A 96 -2.26 -3.92 -8.05
N VAL A 97 -2.60 -2.81 -7.41
CA VAL A 97 -1.65 -1.91 -6.75
C VAL A 97 -1.94 -1.82 -5.26
N GLY A 98 -0.90 -1.93 -4.44
CA GLY A 98 -0.93 -1.65 -3.01
C GLY A 98 -0.27 -0.30 -2.70
N ALA A 99 -0.82 0.46 -1.76
CA ALA A 99 -0.20 1.69 -1.26
C ALA A 99 -0.62 1.95 0.19
N SER A 100 0.13 2.82 0.91
CA SER A 100 -0.36 3.33 2.19
C SER A 100 -1.59 4.23 1.98
N VAL A 101 -2.47 4.30 2.98
CA VAL A 101 -3.67 5.15 2.91
C VAL A 101 -3.30 6.60 2.58
N ALA A 102 -2.31 7.15 3.26
CA ALA A 102 -1.86 8.52 3.06
C ALA A 102 -1.31 8.76 1.64
N SER A 103 -0.46 7.88 1.16
CA SER A 103 0.13 7.95 -0.19
C SER A 103 -0.96 7.82 -1.27
N GLY A 104 -1.90 6.89 -1.09
CA GLY A 104 -3.01 6.71 -2.01
C GLY A 104 -3.92 7.93 -2.10
N GLN A 105 -4.30 8.51 -0.96
CA GLN A 105 -5.21 9.65 -0.94
C GLN A 105 -4.57 10.97 -1.38
N LEU A 106 -3.31 11.21 -1.06
CA LEU A 106 -2.67 12.49 -1.31
C LEU A 106 -1.90 12.54 -2.63
N ILE A 107 -1.32 11.42 -3.06
CA ILE A 107 -0.47 11.38 -4.24
C ILE A 107 -1.18 10.68 -5.40
N LEU A 108 -1.68 9.44 -5.21
CA LEU A 108 -2.30 8.70 -6.32
C LEU A 108 -3.68 9.25 -6.73
N LYS A 109 -4.54 9.56 -5.75
CA LYS A 109 -5.93 9.97 -6.00
C LYS A 109 -6.07 11.10 -7.02
N PRO A 110 -5.34 12.24 -6.94
CA PRO A 110 -5.52 13.34 -7.89
C PRO A 110 -5.08 13.01 -9.31
N ALA A 111 -4.21 12.03 -9.51
CA ALA A 111 -3.63 11.68 -10.80
C ALA A 111 -4.22 10.38 -11.43
N LEU A 112 -5.00 9.61 -10.66
CA LEU A 112 -5.49 8.30 -11.09
C LEU A 112 -6.37 8.38 -12.34
N ALA A 113 -7.23 9.39 -12.44
CA ALA A 113 -8.10 9.57 -13.61
C ALA A 113 -7.29 9.78 -14.91
N SER A 114 -6.21 10.56 -14.85
CA SER A 114 -5.30 10.78 -15.98
C SER A 114 -4.66 9.47 -16.46
N PHE A 115 -4.18 8.65 -15.52
CA PHE A 115 -3.63 7.33 -15.83
C PHE A 115 -4.67 6.41 -16.50
N MET A 116 -5.88 6.35 -15.96
CA MET A 116 -6.94 5.50 -16.51
C MET A 116 -7.44 5.98 -17.90
N HIS A 117 -7.46 7.30 -18.16
CA HIS A 117 -7.76 7.82 -19.48
C HIS A 117 -6.67 7.47 -20.50
N GLN A 118 -5.41 7.46 -20.10
CA GLN A 118 -4.30 7.08 -20.98
C GLN A 118 -4.30 5.58 -21.31
N TYR A 119 -4.83 4.73 -20.39
CA TYR A 119 -4.86 3.28 -20.53
C TYR A 119 -6.29 2.73 -20.33
N PRO A 120 -7.23 2.97 -21.26
CA PRO A 120 -8.66 2.70 -21.06
C PRO A 120 -9.02 1.21 -20.96
N GLU A 121 -8.14 0.31 -21.45
CA GLU A 121 -8.36 -1.14 -21.37
C GLU A 121 -7.80 -1.77 -20.08
N LEU A 122 -7.20 -0.96 -19.19
CA LEU A 122 -6.74 -1.45 -17.88
C LEU A 122 -7.87 -1.43 -16.85
N ASN A 123 -8.00 -2.55 -16.14
CA ASN A 123 -8.80 -2.65 -14.93
C ASN A 123 -7.90 -2.44 -13.71
N VAL A 124 -7.90 -1.25 -13.13
CA VAL A 124 -7.02 -0.91 -12.01
C VAL A 124 -7.71 -1.21 -10.68
N GLN A 125 -7.06 -2.00 -9.84
CA GLN A 125 -7.47 -2.24 -8.46
C GLN A 125 -6.43 -1.65 -7.52
N ILE A 126 -6.84 -0.70 -6.67
CA ILE A 126 -5.98 -0.09 -5.66
C ILE A 126 -6.44 -0.52 -4.27
N ASN A 127 -5.51 -1.08 -3.51
CA ASN A 127 -5.72 -1.46 -2.11
C ASN A 127 -4.90 -0.53 -1.22
N LEU A 128 -5.58 0.26 -0.39
CA LEU A 128 -4.93 1.17 0.55
C LEU A 128 -4.82 0.49 1.92
N VAL A 129 -3.59 0.23 2.36
CA VAL A 129 -3.35 -0.48 3.62
C VAL A 129 -2.10 0.07 4.31
N ASN A 130 -2.16 0.22 5.64
CA ASN A 130 -1.02 0.65 6.46
C ASN A 130 -0.23 -0.53 7.07
N ARG A 131 -0.66 -1.76 6.82
CA ARG A 131 0.04 -2.99 7.23
C ARG A 131 1.06 -3.44 6.18
N ARG A 132 1.95 -4.32 6.57
CA ARG A 132 2.75 -5.08 5.61
C ARG A 132 1.84 -6.00 4.81
N VAL A 133 2.06 -6.03 3.50
CA VAL A 133 1.34 -6.90 2.58
C VAL A 133 2.26 -8.04 2.15
N ASP A 134 1.69 -9.23 2.03
CA ASP A 134 2.37 -10.34 1.38
C ASP A 134 2.11 -10.26 -0.13
N PHE A 135 3.17 -10.02 -0.90
CA PHE A 135 3.07 -9.88 -2.35
C PHE A 135 2.51 -11.12 -3.05
N ILE A 136 2.95 -12.30 -2.60
CA ILE A 136 2.59 -13.58 -3.21
C ILE A 136 1.17 -13.95 -2.80
N GLU A 137 0.88 -13.89 -1.50
CA GLU A 137 -0.45 -14.25 -1.02
C GLU A 137 -1.54 -13.30 -1.52
N GLU A 138 -1.23 -12.00 -1.57
CA GLU A 138 -2.21 -10.99 -1.97
C GLU A 138 -2.21 -10.69 -3.48
N GLY A 139 -1.23 -11.18 -4.25
CA GLY A 139 -1.18 -11.09 -5.72
C GLY A 139 -1.09 -9.67 -6.25
N PHE A 140 -0.28 -8.79 -5.63
CA PHE A 140 -0.02 -7.44 -6.12
C PHE A 140 0.92 -7.44 -7.34
N ASP A 141 0.67 -6.53 -8.29
CA ASP A 141 1.59 -6.22 -9.38
C ASP A 141 2.66 -5.22 -8.93
N VAL A 142 2.24 -4.18 -8.20
CA VAL A 142 3.11 -3.13 -7.66
C VAL A 142 2.64 -2.77 -6.25
N VAL A 143 3.56 -2.55 -5.31
CA VAL A 143 3.24 -1.96 -4.00
C VAL A 143 4.14 -0.76 -3.74
N ILE A 144 3.52 0.37 -3.41
CA ILE A 144 4.25 1.56 -2.98
C ILE A 144 4.53 1.45 -1.49
N ARG A 145 5.80 1.38 -1.14
CA ARG A 145 6.30 1.16 0.22
C ARG A 145 7.07 2.37 0.71
N ILE A 146 6.83 2.76 1.97
CA ILE A 146 7.54 3.82 2.67
C ILE A 146 8.44 3.18 3.73
N GLY A 147 9.71 3.57 3.76
CA GLY A 147 10.69 3.16 4.76
C GLY A 147 11.61 2.04 4.31
N LYS A 148 12.25 1.43 5.31
CA LYS A 148 13.24 0.38 5.08
C LYS A 148 12.62 -0.82 4.39
N LEU A 149 13.35 -1.37 3.45
CA LEU A 149 13.01 -2.61 2.77
C LEU A 149 13.63 -3.77 3.54
N ASP A 150 12.86 -4.84 3.70
CA ASP A 150 13.43 -6.11 4.15
C ASP A 150 14.09 -6.81 2.95
N ASP A 151 15.05 -7.70 3.20
CA ASP A 151 15.60 -8.55 2.17
C ASP A 151 14.48 -9.38 1.54
N SER A 152 14.22 -9.14 0.28
CA SER A 152 13.17 -9.81 -0.48
C SER A 152 13.63 -10.05 -1.92
N MET A 153 13.01 -11.00 -2.59
CA MET A 153 13.23 -11.26 -4.02
C MET A 153 12.54 -10.23 -4.94
N LEU A 154 11.96 -9.18 -4.36
CA LEU A 154 11.29 -8.12 -5.11
C LEU A 154 12.31 -7.12 -5.65
N MET A 155 11.99 -6.56 -6.81
CA MET A 155 12.68 -5.38 -7.32
C MET A 155 12.15 -4.14 -6.59
N ALA A 156 13.05 -3.19 -6.36
CA ALA A 156 12.71 -1.92 -5.72
C ALA A 156 13.14 -0.76 -6.63
N LYS A 157 12.18 0.06 -7.05
CA LYS A 157 12.44 1.32 -7.76
C LYS A 157 12.20 2.46 -6.77
N LYS A 158 13.24 3.24 -6.47
CA LYS A 158 13.12 4.42 -5.60
C LYS A 158 12.27 5.47 -6.33
N LEU A 159 11.21 5.94 -5.68
CA LEU A 159 10.31 6.98 -6.19
C LEU A 159 10.70 8.37 -5.66
N GLY A 160 11.33 8.43 -4.50
CA GLY A 160 11.79 9.66 -3.88
C GLY A 160 12.08 9.50 -2.39
N THR A 161 12.32 10.63 -1.75
CA THR A 161 12.61 10.70 -0.30
C THR A 161 11.72 11.77 0.32
N ALA A 162 10.99 11.44 1.38
CA ALA A 162 10.14 12.36 2.11
C ALA A 162 10.85 12.84 3.38
N THR A 163 10.88 14.14 3.58
CA THR A 163 11.27 14.77 4.85
C THR A 163 10.06 14.84 5.78
N ARG A 164 10.30 14.89 7.09
CA ARG A 164 9.26 14.90 8.11
C ARG A 164 9.60 15.94 9.16
N LYS A 165 8.73 16.93 9.32
CA LYS A 165 8.93 18.08 10.19
C LYS A 165 7.78 18.25 11.18
N LEU A 166 7.97 19.17 12.13
CA LEU A 166 7.01 19.49 13.18
C LEU A 166 6.09 20.62 12.71
N TYR A 167 4.79 20.44 12.89
CA TYR A 167 3.78 21.41 12.48
C TYR A 167 2.77 21.67 13.60
N ALA A 168 2.27 22.92 13.63
CA ALA A 168 1.15 23.35 14.44
C ALA A 168 0.30 24.36 13.66
N SER A 169 -0.94 24.61 14.10
CA SER A 169 -1.71 25.74 13.58
C SER A 169 -1.29 27.06 14.24
N PRO A 170 -1.42 28.19 13.54
CA PRO A 170 -1.20 29.50 14.13
C PRO A 170 -2.05 29.74 15.41
N SER A 171 -3.29 29.25 15.43
CA SER A 171 -4.18 29.36 16.58
C SER A 171 -3.66 28.66 17.83
N TYR A 172 -3.03 27.47 17.64
CA TYR A 172 -2.36 26.79 18.74
C TYR A 172 -1.17 27.57 19.27
N ILE A 173 -0.34 28.11 18.36
CA ILE A 173 0.86 28.89 18.72
C ILE A 173 0.48 30.17 19.46
N VAL A 174 -0.57 30.87 19.03
CA VAL A 174 -1.07 32.08 19.73
C VAL A 174 -1.50 31.76 21.16
N LYS A 175 -2.14 30.59 21.36
CA LYS A 175 -2.69 30.21 22.67
C LYS A 175 -1.65 29.61 23.63
N HIS A 176 -0.69 28.86 23.12
CA HIS A 176 0.23 28.05 23.93
C HIS A 176 1.70 28.49 23.82
N GLY A 177 2.00 29.50 22.99
CA GLY A 177 3.36 29.89 22.64
C GLY A 177 4.00 28.95 21.60
N GLN A 178 5.10 29.41 21.03
CA GLN A 178 5.92 28.59 20.12
C GLN A 178 7.10 28.01 20.91
N PRO A 179 7.37 26.70 20.82
CA PRO A 179 8.57 26.12 21.41
C PRO A 179 9.82 26.74 20.75
N LYS A 180 10.74 27.23 21.57
CA LYS A 180 11.97 27.87 21.10
C LYS A 180 13.14 26.91 20.99
N THR A 181 13.13 25.82 21.75
CA THR A 181 14.14 24.77 21.76
C THR A 181 13.50 23.41 21.75
N ILE A 182 14.25 22.40 21.36
CA ILE A 182 13.74 21.03 21.29
C ILE A 182 13.28 20.49 22.66
N ASP A 183 13.94 20.89 23.74
CA ASP A 183 13.61 20.46 25.09
C ASP A 183 12.25 20.96 25.54
N THR A 184 11.86 22.16 25.10
CA THR A 184 10.57 22.75 25.44
C THR A 184 9.39 22.09 24.75
N LEU A 185 9.64 21.25 23.71
CA LEU A 185 8.60 20.53 22.98
C LEU A 185 7.77 19.60 23.91
N SER A 186 8.40 19.06 24.95
CA SER A 186 7.73 18.21 25.93
C SER A 186 6.65 18.92 26.75
N GLN A 187 6.66 20.25 26.79
CA GLN A 187 5.68 21.07 27.49
C GLN A 187 4.43 21.36 26.64
N HIS A 188 4.45 20.99 25.36
CA HIS A 188 3.35 21.17 24.45
C HIS A 188 2.47 19.93 24.29
N HIS A 189 1.25 20.12 23.82
CA HIS A 189 0.37 19.01 23.48
C HIS A 189 0.89 18.31 22.22
N LEU A 190 1.35 17.09 22.38
CA LEU A 190 1.85 16.28 21.26
C LEU A 190 0.73 15.41 20.69
N LEU A 191 0.59 15.45 19.37
CA LEU A 191 -0.29 14.58 18.60
C LEU A 191 0.60 13.64 17.81
N VAL A 192 0.42 12.33 17.96
CA VAL A 192 1.42 11.37 17.51
C VAL A 192 0.82 10.32 16.60
N MET A 193 1.50 10.07 15.49
CA MET A 193 1.20 8.96 14.61
C MET A 193 1.81 7.67 15.19
N ASN A 194 1.00 6.65 15.44
CA ASN A 194 1.45 5.41 16.05
C ASN A 194 2.61 4.75 15.30
N ALA A 195 2.57 4.78 13.96
CA ALA A 195 3.59 4.18 13.10
C ALA A 195 4.99 4.81 13.20
N ILE A 196 5.11 6.06 13.73
CA ILE A 196 6.42 6.74 13.86
C ILE A 196 7.00 6.66 15.28
N THR A 197 6.32 6.00 16.21
CA THR A 197 6.79 5.83 17.59
C THR A 197 7.33 4.43 17.82
N ASN A 198 8.31 4.35 18.73
CA ASN A 198 8.72 3.11 19.33
C ASN A 198 8.52 3.26 20.86
N LYS A 199 7.53 2.56 21.40
CA LYS A 199 7.18 2.65 22.84
C LYS A 199 6.99 4.10 23.30
N LEU A 200 6.26 4.91 22.52
CA LEU A 200 6.02 6.35 22.75
C LEU A 200 7.30 7.20 22.79
N LYS A 201 8.36 6.76 22.11
CA LYS A 201 9.58 7.53 21.89
C LYS A 201 9.66 7.94 20.41
N VAL A 202 9.97 9.19 20.16
CA VAL A 202 10.20 9.71 18.81
C VAL A 202 11.64 10.20 18.72
N SER A 203 12.37 9.70 17.75
CA SER A 203 13.75 10.15 17.47
C SER A 203 13.71 11.31 16.48
N LEU A 204 14.25 12.44 16.91
CA LEU A 204 14.39 13.65 16.12
C LEU A 204 15.86 13.88 15.76
N LEU A 205 16.07 14.50 14.62
CA LEU A 205 17.38 14.83 14.07
C LEU A 205 17.38 16.32 13.69
N SER A 206 18.41 17.05 14.10
CA SER A 206 18.62 18.43 13.64
C SER A 206 19.32 18.46 12.28
N ILE A 207 19.28 19.64 11.64
CA ILE A 207 20.07 19.91 10.40
C ILE A 207 21.58 19.80 10.64
N HIS A 208 22.04 19.86 11.90
CA HIS A 208 23.43 19.70 12.31
C HIS A 208 23.77 18.27 12.74
N ASN A 209 22.87 17.28 12.46
CA ASN A 209 23.01 15.88 12.84
C ASN A 209 22.97 15.61 14.36
N GLU A 210 22.45 16.54 15.16
CA GLU A 210 22.20 16.30 16.58
C GLU A 210 20.98 15.41 16.74
N LYS A 211 21.09 14.42 17.65
CA LYS A 211 19.98 13.48 17.90
C LYS A 211 19.29 13.83 19.21
N PHE A 212 17.97 13.88 19.18
CA PHE A 212 17.13 14.08 20.35
C PHE A 212 16.06 12.98 20.40
N THR A 213 15.86 12.39 21.57
CA THR A 213 14.80 11.39 21.78
C THR A 213 13.71 12.01 22.66
N LEU A 214 12.59 12.31 22.04
CA LEU A 214 11.41 12.81 22.74
C LEU A 214 10.64 11.64 23.36
N ASN A 215 10.49 11.66 24.67
CA ASN A 215 9.56 10.77 25.37
C ASN A 215 8.17 11.40 25.27
N CYS A 216 7.29 10.78 24.52
CA CYS A 216 5.98 11.33 24.24
C CYS A 216 4.98 10.91 25.32
N GLN A 217 4.22 11.90 25.81
CA GLN A 217 2.92 11.66 26.44
C GLN A 217 1.85 12.26 25.52
N PRO A 218 1.41 11.49 24.50
CA PRO A 218 0.57 12.06 23.45
C PRO A 218 -0.81 12.40 24.01
N ARG A 219 -1.30 13.61 23.70
CA ARG A 219 -2.69 13.98 23.90
C ARG A 219 -3.61 13.24 22.94
N LEU A 220 -3.10 12.91 21.72
CA LEU A 220 -3.76 12.13 20.70
C LEU A 220 -2.76 11.16 20.10
N LEU A 221 -3.13 9.87 20.05
CA LEU A 221 -2.39 8.81 19.36
C LEU A 221 -3.31 8.22 18.29
N VAL A 222 -2.89 8.27 17.03
CA VAL A 222 -3.68 7.80 15.88
C VAL A 222 -2.83 6.98 14.93
N ASP A 223 -3.46 6.23 14.04
CA ASP A 223 -2.85 5.44 12.97
C ASP A 223 -3.20 5.96 11.56
N ASP A 224 -3.83 7.15 11.50
CA ASP A 224 -4.22 7.82 10.26
C ASP A 224 -3.71 9.27 10.19
N PHE A 225 -3.00 9.60 9.11
CA PHE A 225 -2.44 10.94 8.90
C PHE A 225 -3.49 12.02 8.58
N ALA A 226 -4.65 11.66 8.03
CA ALA A 226 -5.70 12.64 7.73
C ALA A 226 -6.32 13.15 9.03
N ILE A 227 -6.59 12.24 9.98
CA ILE A 227 -7.04 12.59 11.33
C ILE A 227 -5.98 13.44 12.04
N LEU A 228 -4.71 13.01 11.99
CA LEU A 228 -3.63 13.75 12.64
C LEU A 228 -3.50 15.18 12.09
N LYS A 229 -3.50 15.33 10.75
CA LYS A 229 -3.39 16.62 10.07
C LYS A 229 -4.58 17.54 10.41
N GLN A 230 -5.80 17.03 10.37
CA GLN A 230 -6.97 17.82 10.74
C GLN A 230 -6.89 18.28 12.20
N SER A 231 -6.48 17.40 13.11
CA SER A 231 -6.33 17.73 14.54
C SER A 231 -5.31 18.85 14.79
N ILE A 232 -4.23 18.92 13.99
CA ILE A 232 -3.27 20.03 14.08
C ILE A 232 -3.91 21.34 13.59
N ILE A 233 -4.61 21.30 12.46
CA ILE A 233 -5.31 22.45 11.87
C ILE A 233 -6.32 23.00 12.86
N ASP A 234 -7.03 22.16 13.58
CA ASP A 234 -8.03 22.52 14.60
C ASP A 234 -7.40 23.00 15.91
N GLY A 235 -6.07 23.10 15.98
CA GLY A 235 -5.36 23.70 17.10
C GLY A 235 -5.24 22.81 18.33
N LEU A 236 -5.25 21.48 18.17
CA LEU A 236 -5.16 20.55 19.29
C LEU A 236 -3.73 20.35 19.80
N GLY A 237 -2.70 20.65 18.99
CA GLY A 237 -1.31 20.43 19.39
C GLY A 237 -0.29 20.55 18.26
N ILE A 238 0.88 19.96 18.51
CA ILE A 238 2.01 19.87 17.57
C ILE A 238 2.15 18.41 17.13
N ALA A 239 2.36 18.18 15.83
CA ALA A 239 2.65 16.85 15.32
C ALA A 239 3.73 16.86 14.24
N ILE A 240 4.24 15.66 13.95
CA ILE A 240 5.18 15.41 12.86
C ILE A 240 4.40 14.90 11.65
N LEU A 241 4.56 15.60 10.53
CA LEU A 241 4.01 15.19 9.24
C LEU A 241 5.12 15.11 8.19
N PRO A 242 4.98 14.24 7.18
CA PRO A 242 5.71 14.37 5.93
C PRO A 242 5.43 15.75 5.29
N ASP A 243 6.47 16.41 4.78
CA ASP A 243 6.38 17.78 4.26
C ASP A 243 5.36 17.88 3.10
N TYR A 244 5.30 16.89 2.23
CA TYR A 244 4.33 16.88 1.13
C TYR A 244 2.86 16.89 1.60
N MET A 245 2.60 16.45 2.83
CA MET A 245 1.25 16.50 3.42
C MET A 245 0.89 17.86 3.98
N ALA A 246 1.87 18.70 4.30
CA ALA A 246 1.67 20.02 4.90
C ALA A 246 1.76 21.16 3.88
N LYS A 247 2.23 20.91 2.65
CA LYS A 247 2.50 21.94 1.61
C LYS A 247 1.32 22.90 1.40
N SER A 248 0.12 22.37 1.16
CA SER A 248 -1.07 23.19 0.88
C SER A 248 -1.53 23.99 2.10
N GLU A 249 -1.41 23.40 3.28
CA GLU A 249 -1.81 24.05 4.54
C GLU A 249 -0.82 25.14 4.96
N ILE A 250 0.46 24.96 4.67
CA ILE A 250 1.48 26.01 4.85
C ILE A 250 1.22 27.16 3.89
N ALA A 251 1.00 26.87 2.61
CA ALA A 251 0.72 27.88 1.59
C ALA A 251 -0.56 28.69 1.90
N SER A 252 -1.56 28.05 2.52
CA SER A 252 -2.82 28.70 2.94
C SER A 252 -2.76 29.32 4.35
N GLY A 253 -1.62 29.24 5.05
CA GLY A 253 -1.45 29.78 6.41
C GLY A 253 -2.17 29.00 7.51
N LYS A 254 -2.69 27.81 7.23
CA LYS A 254 -3.36 26.94 8.21
C LYS A 254 -2.38 26.22 9.13
N LEU A 255 -1.17 25.97 8.65
CA LEU A 255 -0.09 25.34 9.41
C LEU A 255 1.18 26.19 9.33
N VAL A 256 1.98 26.13 10.38
CA VAL A 256 3.33 26.68 10.46
C VAL A 256 4.31 25.59 10.87
N ASN A 257 5.53 25.68 10.37
CA ASN A 257 6.62 24.83 10.81
C ASN A 257 7.10 25.25 12.19
N VAL A 258 7.21 24.30 13.08
CA VAL A 258 7.68 24.50 14.46
C VAL A 258 9.06 23.86 14.58
N LEU A 259 10.04 24.61 15.12
CA LEU A 259 11.43 24.16 15.22
C LEU A 259 11.98 23.71 13.84
N PRO A 260 12.13 24.60 12.86
CA PRO A 260 12.41 24.27 11.47
C PRO A 260 13.72 23.48 11.28
N ASP A 261 14.66 23.61 12.21
CA ASP A 261 15.94 22.89 12.19
C ASP A 261 15.83 21.44 12.67
N TRP A 262 14.66 21.04 13.15
CA TRP A 262 14.40 19.70 13.68
C TRP A 262 13.33 18.97 12.87
N GLY A 263 13.55 17.67 12.73
CA GLY A 263 12.62 16.76 12.07
C GLY A 263 12.92 15.31 12.40
N MET A 264 12.32 14.41 11.69
CA MET A 264 12.76 13.01 11.70
C MET A 264 13.71 12.75 10.54
N GLU A 265 14.53 11.70 10.66
CA GLU A 265 15.33 11.21 9.55
C GLU A 265 14.46 11.05 8.29
N ALA A 266 14.96 11.51 7.16
CA ALA A 266 14.25 11.40 5.88
C ALA A 266 13.98 9.92 5.56
N ILE A 267 12.87 9.67 4.86
CA ILE A 267 12.39 8.32 4.61
C ILE A 267 12.19 8.10 3.11
N ASP A 268 12.78 7.03 2.60
CA ASP A 268 12.66 6.67 1.19
C ASP A 268 11.31 6.04 0.88
N ILE A 269 10.84 6.29 -0.33
CA ILE A 269 9.61 5.71 -0.88
C ILE A 269 10.00 4.88 -2.11
N PHE A 270 9.50 3.66 -2.17
CA PHE A 270 9.81 2.70 -3.22
C PHE A 270 8.56 2.15 -3.87
N ALA A 271 8.62 1.86 -5.16
CA ALA A 271 7.74 0.92 -5.81
C ALA A 271 8.40 -0.46 -5.78
N LEU A 272 7.73 -1.44 -5.18
CA LEU A 272 8.15 -2.83 -5.12
C LEU A 272 7.34 -3.64 -6.12
N TYR A 273 7.99 -4.56 -6.82
CA TYR A 273 7.35 -5.43 -7.81
C TYR A 273 8.17 -6.70 -8.04
N PRO A 274 7.56 -7.83 -8.41
CA PRO A 274 8.27 -9.04 -8.74
C PRO A 274 9.15 -8.85 -9.98
N ARG A 275 10.34 -9.45 -9.98
CA ARG A 275 11.32 -9.30 -11.09
C ARG A 275 10.75 -9.76 -12.43
N ASN A 276 9.98 -10.84 -12.43
CA ASN A 276 9.33 -11.38 -13.62
C ASN A 276 8.22 -10.47 -14.18
N ARG A 277 7.67 -9.55 -13.39
CA ARG A 277 6.64 -8.59 -13.82
C ARG A 277 7.20 -7.26 -14.35
N ALA A 278 8.51 -7.03 -14.21
CA ALA A 278 9.15 -5.77 -14.63
C ALA A 278 8.95 -5.43 -16.12
N LYS A 279 8.82 -6.45 -16.98
CA LYS A 279 8.66 -6.31 -18.43
C LYS A 279 7.20 -6.23 -18.88
N ILE A 280 6.24 -6.52 -18.00
CA ILE A 280 4.81 -6.49 -18.36
C ILE A 280 4.40 -5.04 -18.66
N PRO A 281 3.83 -4.74 -19.87
CA PRO A 281 3.55 -3.37 -20.31
C PRO A 281 2.74 -2.54 -19.31
N LYS A 282 1.67 -3.11 -18.73
CA LYS A 282 0.84 -2.43 -17.71
C LYS A 282 1.62 -2.08 -16.43
N VAL A 283 2.54 -2.96 -16.00
CA VAL A 283 3.37 -2.71 -14.81
C VAL A 283 4.38 -1.62 -15.09
N LYS A 284 5.06 -1.68 -16.25
CA LYS A 284 6.01 -0.66 -16.69
C LYS A 284 5.33 0.71 -16.80
N ALA A 285 4.18 0.79 -17.47
CA ALA A 285 3.40 2.02 -17.59
C ALA A 285 3.05 2.63 -16.22
N PHE A 286 2.63 1.80 -15.27
CA PHE A 286 2.33 2.26 -13.91
C PHE A 286 3.59 2.69 -13.15
N LEU A 287 4.71 1.98 -13.28
CA LEU A 287 5.98 2.35 -12.64
C LEU A 287 6.52 3.69 -13.18
N ASP A 288 6.35 3.96 -14.47
CA ASP A 288 6.75 5.23 -15.07
C ASP A 288 5.84 6.35 -14.60
N PHE A 289 4.54 6.15 -14.62
CA PHE A 289 3.54 7.08 -14.09
C PHE A 289 3.82 7.45 -12.61
N VAL A 290 4.00 6.49 -11.72
CA VAL A 290 4.23 6.81 -10.31
C VAL A 290 5.62 7.43 -10.07
N SER A 291 6.61 7.14 -10.93
CA SER A 291 7.93 7.75 -10.80
C SER A 291 7.89 9.26 -11.07
N GLU A 292 7.12 9.72 -12.05
CA GLU A 292 6.89 11.15 -12.31
C GLU A 292 6.06 11.78 -11.20
N LEU A 293 4.94 11.14 -10.87
CA LEU A 293 3.99 11.63 -9.88
C LEU A 293 4.65 11.85 -8.49
N TYR A 294 5.46 10.90 -8.04
CA TYR A 294 6.13 11.01 -6.74
C TYR A 294 7.27 12.01 -6.77
N ARG A 295 8.01 12.11 -7.87
CA ARG A 295 9.03 13.15 -8.04
C ARG A 295 8.42 14.54 -7.88
N ASP A 296 7.26 14.80 -8.51
CA ASP A 296 6.60 16.11 -8.47
C ASP A 296 5.98 16.40 -7.09
N ALA A 297 5.46 15.38 -6.43
CA ALA A 297 4.86 15.53 -5.10
C ALA A 297 5.91 15.77 -3.99
N LEU A 298 7.11 15.22 -4.13
CA LEU A 298 8.16 15.25 -3.11
C LEU A 298 9.15 16.42 -3.28
N ASN A 299 9.20 17.05 -4.46
CA ASN A 299 9.93 18.29 -4.71
C ASN A 299 9.10 19.52 -4.33
#